data_40029b4ed42a3ddd40b3a00ff706444e
#
_entry.id   40029b4ed42a3ddd40b3a00ff706444e
#
_cell.length_a   1.000
_cell.length_b   1.000
_cell.length_c   1.000
_cell.angle_alpha   90.00
_cell.angle_beta   90.00
_cell.angle_gamma   90.00
#
_symmetry.space_group_name_H-M   'P 1'
#
loop_
_entity.id
_entity.type
_entity.pdbx_description
1 polymer ?
#
loop_
_entity_poly.entity_id
_entity_poly.type
_entity_poly.pdbx_seq_one_letter_code
_entity_poly.pdbx_strand_id
1 'polypeptide(L)'
;MAKFLITGGSGFIGTNLINKLLNDNHQVVSIDIKEPKSKEHNTIFRKVNLCNRQELESVILSYDPAYVIHLGARTDLNGKTLEDYDANIGGVKNLLFVLDKLKNLKKVIFASSMYVCQPGYVPKDFNDFMPHTIYGESKVLTEKNIIDWNPKYTWTIVRPTSIWGPYFDEPYNLFFKIVLSGKYFHMGSKACKKTYGYIDNFIYQVESIITSNKDLVDHKVFYLGDYEPYTITSWADEIAGTKNIKIHNIPYSVFVIAAFFGDCLKLVRIKFPMTSFRLKNMTTNNFFDLSEIKKLAPHLPVSRNIGTKQTVDWMVANYSI
;
A
#
# COMPACT_ATOMS: atom_id res chain seq x y z
N MET A 1 -2.50 -21.45 16.16
CA MET A 1 -1.11 -21.08 15.82
C MET A 1 -0.81 -21.54 14.40
N ALA A 2 -0.44 -20.66 13.47
CA ALA A 2 -0.14 -20.98 12.08
C ALA A 2 1.19 -20.34 11.67
N LYS A 3 1.83 -20.87 10.60
CA LYS A 3 3.11 -20.37 10.09
C LYS A 3 2.88 -19.42 8.92
N PHE A 4 3.32 -18.17 9.07
CA PHE A 4 3.23 -17.12 8.06
C PHE A 4 4.61 -16.72 7.53
N LEU A 5 4.73 -16.59 6.23
CA LEU A 5 5.87 -15.95 5.57
C LEU A 5 5.41 -14.59 5.03
N ILE A 6 6.12 -13.53 5.40
CA ILE A 6 5.86 -12.17 4.93
C ILE A 6 7.06 -11.69 4.12
N THR A 7 6.91 -11.45 2.82
CA THR A 7 7.92 -10.75 2.05
C THR A 7 7.65 -9.26 2.06
N GLY A 8 8.67 -8.42 2.09
CA GLY A 8 8.49 -6.98 2.29
C GLY A 8 8.13 -6.62 3.74
N GLY A 9 8.50 -7.46 4.70
CA GLY A 9 8.12 -7.31 6.11
C GLY A 9 8.73 -6.10 6.80
N SER A 10 9.82 -5.54 6.29
CA SER A 10 10.43 -4.29 6.79
C SER A 10 9.76 -3.03 6.26
N GLY A 11 8.81 -3.17 5.33
CA GLY A 11 8.00 -2.08 4.81
C GLY A 11 6.93 -1.62 5.78
N PHE A 12 6.22 -0.53 5.43
CA PHE A 12 5.13 0.04 6.22
C PHE A 12 4.03 -0.99 6.55
N ILE A 13 3.43 -1.58 5.52
CA ILE A 13 2.34 -2.55 5.68
C ILE A 13 2.87 -3.81 6.37
N GLY A 14 4.05 -4.28 5.95
CA GLY A 14 4.68 -5.49 6.52
C GLY A 14 4.94 -5.39 8.01
N THR A 15 5.44 -4.25 8.49
CA THR A 15 5.70 -4.02 9.92
C THR A 15 4.42 -4.13 10.74
N ASN A 16 3.34 -3.45 10.31
CA ASN A 16 2.06 -3.50 11.03
C ASN A 16 1.42 -4.90 10.99
N LEU A 17 1.47 -5.57 9.84
CA LEU A 17 0.95 -6.93 9.69
C LEU A 17 1.70 -7.92 10.58
N ILE A 18 3.03 -7.83 10.63
CA ILE A 18 3.85 -8.70 11.50
C ILE A 18 3.51 -8.45 12.97
N ASN A 19 3.38 -7.19 13.40
CA ASN A 19 2.96 -6.86 14.77
C ASN A 19 1.64 -7.56 15.11
N LYS A 20 0.64 -7.47 14.23
CA LYS A 20 -0.66 -8.11 14.44
C LYS A 20 -0.54 -9.63 14.52
N LEU A 21 0.17 -10.28 13.59
CA LEU A 21 0.34 -11.72 13.56
C LEU A 21 1.07 -12.26 14.79
N LEU A 22 2.07 -11.54 15.28
CA LEU A 22 2.79 -11.89 16.50
C LEU A 22 1.90 -11.75 17.75
N ASN A 23 1.10 -10.67 17.83
CA ASN A 23 0.14 -10.45 18.90
C ASN A 23 -0.95 -11.54 18.94
N ASP A 24 -1.28 -12.11 17.80
CA ASP A 24 -2.22 -13.24 17.67
C ASP A 24 -1.53 -14.61 17.90
N ASN A 25 -0.29 -14.61 18.39
CA ASN A 25 0.51 -15.80 18.66
C ASN A 25 0.76 -16.69 17.42
N HIS A 26 0.87 -16.11 16.23
CA HIS A 26 1.31 -16.84 15.06
C HIS A 26 2.83 -16.92 14.96
N GLN A 27 3.34 -17.94 14.25
CA GLN A 27 4.74 -18.03 13.88
C GLN A 27 4.95 -17.22 12.59
N VAL A 28 5.95 -16.34 12.58
CA VAL A 28 6.24 -15.48 11.44
C VAL A 28 7.70 -15.58 11.05
N VAL A 29 7.96 -15.66 9.75
CA VAL A 29 9.26 -15.34 9.14
C VAL A 29 9.06 -14.17 8.19
N SER A 30 9.93 -13.17 8.32
CA SER A 30 9.95 -11.96 7.52
C SER A 30 11.13 -11.99 6.56
N ILE A 31 10.88 -11.73 5.27
CA ILE A 31 11.91 -11.60 4.23
C ILE A 31 11.89 -10.18 3.69
N ASP A 32 13.04 -9.52 3.68
CA ASP A 32 13.23 -8.20 3.05
C ASP A 32 14.71 -7.98 2.71
N ILE A 33 15.00 -6.98 1.86
CA ILE A 33 16.35 -6.48 1.60
C ILE A 33 16.80 -5.42 2.62
N LYS A 34 15.84 -4.81 3.33
CA LYS A 34 16.07 -3.77 4.35
C LYS A 34 15.90 -4.37 5.74
N GLU A 35 16.63 -3.81 6.70
CA GLU A 35 16.47 -4.16 8.11
C GLU A 35 15.05 -3.78 8.63
N PRO A 36 14.51 -4.52 9.61
CA PRO A 36 13.19 -4.24 10.18
C PRO A 36 13.10 -2.85 10.82
N LYS A 37 11.92 -2.25 10.73
CA LYS A 37 11.61 -0.99 11.43
C LYS A 37 11.44 -1.18 12.95
N SER A 38 10.97 -2.34 13.38
CA SER A 38 10.87 -2.73 14.79
C SER A 38 12.00 -3.67 15.18
N LYS A 39 12.67 -3.39 16.30
CA LYS A 39 13.73 -4.26 16.85
C LYS A 39 13.20 -5.65 17.24
N GLU A 40 11.93 -5.75 17.60
CA GLU A 40 11.25 -7.00 17.95
C GLU A 40 11.20 -7.98 16.77
N HIS A 41 11.28 -7.48 15.54
CA HIS A 41 11.28 -8.32 14.34
C HIS A 41 12.65 -8.90 13.98
N ASN A 42 13.74 -8.51 14.65
CA ASN A 42 15.10 -8.95 14.28
C ASN A 42 15.28 -10.47 14.33
N THR A 43 14.63 -11.14 15.26
CA THR A 43 14.75 -12.61 15.43
C THR A 43 14.08 -13.41 14.32
N ILE A 44 13.01 -12.85 13.74
CA ILE A 44 12.21 -13.47 12.67
C ILE A 44 12.60 -13.01 11.27
N PHE A 45 13.47 -12.01 11.18
CA PHE A 45 13.92 -11.41 9.93
C PHE A 45 14.97 -12.27 9.23
N ARG A 46 14.86 -12.35 7.92
CA ARG A 46 15.86 -12.94 7.02
C ARG A 46 16.10 -11.96 5.86
N LYS A 47 17.35 -11.52 5.72
CA LYS A 47 17.76 -10.63 4.63
C LYS A 47 17.89 -11.43 3.34
N VAL A 48 16.91 -11.32 2.47
CA VAL A 48 16.84 -12.04 1.18
C VAL A 48 16.33 -11.12 0.10
N ASN A 49 17.00 -11.14 -1.05
CA ASN A 49 16.51 -10.46 -2.25
C ASN A 49 15.61 -11.41 -3.06
N LEU A 50 14.41 -10.98 -3.41
CA LEU A 50 13.46 -11.74 -4.23
C LEU A 50 14.05 -12.13 -5.59
N CYS A 51 14.98 -11.34 -6.13
CA CYS A 51 15.69 -11.66 -7.38
C CYS A 51 16.73 -12.78 -7.20
N ASN A 52 17.14 -13.12 -5.98
CA ASN A 52 18.02 -14.25 -5.69
C ASN A 52 17.20 -15.50 -5.36
N ARG A 53 16.89 -16.28 -6.39
CA ARG A 53 16.03 -17.46 -6.25
C ARG A 53 16.60 -18.50 -5.28
N GLN A 54 17.92 -18.68 -5.25
CA GLN A 54 18.55 -19.73 -4.40
C GLN A 54 18.40 -19.39 -2.91
N GLU A 55 18.66 -18.14 -2.52
CA GLU A 55 18.45 -17.68 -1.13
C GLU A 55 16.99 -17.75 -0.73
N LEU A 56 16.08 -17.29 -1.63
CA LEU A 56 14.64 -17.33 -1.44
C LEU A 56 14.15 -18.75 -1.21
N GLU A 57 14.59 -19.69 -2.04
CA GLU A 57 14.26 -21.10 -1.94
C GLU A 57 14.73 -21.71 -0.62
N SER A 58 16.00 -21.48 -0.25
CA SER A 58 16.56 -21.99 1.01
C SER A 58 15.74 -21.58 2.23
N VAL A 59 15.36 -20.30 2.32
CA VAL A 59 14.59 -19.79 3.46
C VAL A 59 13.15 -20.30 3.46
N ILE A 60 12.48 -20.30 2.30
CA ILE A 60 11.07 -20.68 2.21
C ILE A 60 10.89 -22.18 2.47
N LEU A 61 11.72 -23.04 1.86
CA LEU A 61 11.59 -24.48 2.02
C LEU A 61 11.96 -24.94 3.45
N SER A 62 12.97 -24.32 4.07
CA SER A 62 13.34 -24.66 5.45
C SER A 62 12.26 -24.27 6.47
N TYR A 63 11.51 -23.19 6.21
CA TYR A 63 10.47 -22.71 7.10
C TYR A 63 9.13 -23.42 6.87
N ASP A 64 8.82 -23.82 5.63
CA ASP A 64 7.57 -24.48 5.20
C ASP A 64 6.31 -23.76 5.72
N PRO A 65 6.00 -22.55 5.19
CA PRO A 65 4.88 -21.73 5.64
C PRO A 65 3.53 -22.33 5.18
N ALA A 66 2.51 -22.19 6.02
CA ALA A 66 1.13 -22.48 5.63
C ALA A 66 0.47 -21.32 4.88
N TYR A 67 0.90 -20.09 5.16
CA TYR A 67 0.37 -18.86 4.57
C TYR A 67 1.52 -17.95 4.13
N VAL A 68 1.37 -17.35 2.96
CA VAL A 68 2.34 -16.38 2.43
C VAL A 68 1.62 -15.08 2.09
N ILE A 69 2.16 -13.95 2.58
CA ILE A 69 1.67 -12.62 2.20
C ILE A 69 2.83 -11.90 1.54
N HIS A 70 2.72 -11.75 0.21
CA HIS A 70 3.75 -11.14 -0.62
C HIS A 70 3.52 -9.64 -0.74
N LEU A 71 4.25 -8.86 0.07
CA LEU A 71 4.27 -7.39 0.05
C LEU A 71 5.59 -6.85 -0.54
N GLY A 72 6.58 -7.71 -0.76
CA GLY A 72 7.90 -7.35 -1.24
C GLY A 72 7.85 -6.78 -2.66
N ALA A 73 8.13 -5.49 -2.81
CA ALA A 73 8.13 -4.79 -4.08
C ALA A 73 8.95 -3.50 -3.99
N ARG A 74 9.48 -3.04 -5.13
CA ARG A 74 9.87 -1.64 -5.28
C ARG A 74 8.61 -0.81 -5.54
N THR A 75 8.33 0.16 -4.68
CA THR A 75 7.07 0.93 -4.68
C THR A 75 7.23 2.41 -5.00
N ASP A 76 8.48 2.92 -5.09
CA ASP A 76 8.71 4.31 -5.47
C ASP A 76 8.37 4.54 -6.96
N LEU A 77 8.10 5.80 -7.32
CA LEU A 77 7.75 6.20 -8.69
C LEU A 77 8.97 6.77 -9.46
N ASN A 78 10.20 6.51 -9.00
CA ASN A 78 11.41 7.10 -9.57
C ASN A 78 12.04 6.22 -10.65
N GLY A 79 11.64 4.97 -10.77
CA GLY A 79 12.10 4.06 -11.83
C GLY A 79 11.73 4.59 -13.20
N LYS A 80 12.63 4.44 -14.16
CA LYS A 80 12.52 4.94 -15.53
C LYS A 80 12.22 3.86 -16.55
N THR A 81 12.52 2.62 -16.20
CA THR A 81 12.31 1.44 -17.04
C THR A 81 11.70 0.30 -16.22
N LEU A 82 11.21 -0.74 -16.88
CA LEU A 82 10.66 -1.92 -16.20
C LEU A 82 11.75 -2.73 -15.49
N GLU A 83 12.99 -2.70 -15.96
CA GLU A 83 14.14 -3.34 -15.33
C GLU A 83 14.41 -2.76 -13.93
N ASP A 84 14.13 -1.48 -13.73
CA ASP A 84 14.21 -0.85 -12.41
C ASP A 84 13.25 -1.48 -11.38
N TYR A 85 12.24 -2.19 -11.86
CA TYR A 85 11.22 -2.89 -11.06
C TYR A 85 11.31 -4.42 -11.18
N ASP A 86 12.49 -4.96 -11.45
CA ASP A 86 12.67 -6.42 -11.59
C ASP A 86 12.24 -7.19 -10.32
N ALA A 87 12.39 -6.60 -9.14
CA ALA A 87 11.84 -7.18 -7.91
C ALA A 87 10.32 -7.46 -7.99
N ASN A 88 9.58 -6.63 -8.74
CA ASN A 88 8.13 -6.78 -8.93
C ASN A 88 7.79 -7.82 -10.01
N ILE A 89 8.68 -8.04 -10.96
CA ILE A 89 8.44 -8.87 -12.15
C ILE A 89 9.19 -10.19 -12.03
N GLY A 90 10.51 -10.16 -12.04
CA GLY A 90 11.39 -11.33 -11.87
C GLY A 90 11.29 -11.92 -10.47
N GLY A 91 11.24 -11.05 -9.44
CA GLY A 91 11.11 -11.48 -8.05
C GLY A 91 9.83 -12.26 -7.79
N VAL A 92 8.69 -11.87 -8.37
CA VAL A 92 7.43 -12.65 -8.23
C VAL A 92 7.51 -13.99 -8.95
N LYS A 93 8.18 -14.06 -10.12
CA LYS A 93 8.39 -15.35 -10.81
C LYS A 93 9.23 -16.30 -9.99
N ASN A 94 10.29 -15.82 -9.35
CA ASN A 94 11.10 -16.61 -8.44
C ASN A 94 10.28 -17.11 -7.25
N LEU A 95 9.44 -16.24 -6.67
CA LEU A 95 8.57 -16.62 -5.57
C LEU A 95 7.58 -17.71 -5.99
N LEU A 96 6.88 -17.56 -7.11
CA LEU A 96 5.95 -18.55 -7.65
C LEU A 96 6.62 -19.90 -7.83
N PHE A 97 7.81 -19.92 -8.45
CA PHE A 97 8.60 -21.14 -8.65
C PHE A 97 8.94 -21.85 -7.34
N VAL A 98 9.27 -21.10 -6.29
CA VAL A 98 9.62 -21.69 -4.98
C VAL A 98 8.36 -22.18 -4.26
N LEU A 99 7.27 -21.41 -4.29
CA LEU A 99 6.02 -21.76 -3.63
C LEU A 99 5.40 -23.05 -4.18
N ASP A 100 5.56 -23.35 -5.47
CA ASP A 100 5.08 -24.60 -6.08
C ASP A 100 5.75 -25.87 -5.52
N LYS A 101 6.90 -25.73 -4.84
CA LYS A 101 7.61 -26.84 -4.19
C LYS A 101 7.05 -27.17 -2.80
N LEU A 102 6.25 -26.26 -2.21
CA LEU A 102 5.68 -26.43 -0.88
C LEU A 102 4.49 -27.39 -0.91
N LYS A 103 4.45 -28.31 0.06
CA LYS A 103 3.36 -29.28 0.19
C LYS A 103 2.27 -28.83 1.15
N ASN A 104 2.61 -27.98 2.12
CA ASN A 104 1.72 -27.56 3.21
C ASN A 104 1.14 -26.14 2.99
N LEU A 105 1.47 -25.50 1.87
CA LEU A 105 0.99 -24.17 1.53
C LEU A 105 -0.52 -24.16 1.29
N LYS A 106 -1.24 -23.38 2.07
CA LYS A 106 -2.71 -23.30 2.03
C LYS A 106 -3.19 -22.13 1.18
N LYS A 107 -2.60 -20.93 1.43
CA LYS A 107 -3.07 -19.71 0.77
C LYS A 107 -1.95 -18.69 0.62
N VAL A 108 -1.97 -17.98 -0.51
CA VAL A 108 -1.06 -16.87 -0.80
C VAL A 108 -1.85 -15.62 -1.12
N ILE A 109 -1.47 -14.50 -0.50
CA ILE A 109 -1.94 -13.17 -0.87
C ILE A 109 -0.80 -12.42 -1.56
N PHE A 110 -1.05 -11.95 -2.78
CA PHE A 110 -0.11 -11.14 -3.55
C PHE A 110 -0.58 -9.68 -3.56
N ALA A 111 0.26 -8.78 -3.04
CA ALA A 111 -0.03 -7.36 -3.10
C ALA A 111 0.35 -6.77 -4.47
N SER A 112 -0.68 -6.35 -5.19
CA SER A 112 -0.61 -5.48 -6.36
C SER A 112 -0.70 -4.01 -5.92
N SER A 113 -1.42 -3.17 -6.67
CA SER A 113 -1.60 -1.75 -6.35
C SER A 113 -2.81 -1.17 -7.08
N MET A 114 -3.41 -0.12 -6.53
CA MET A 114 -4.38 0.70 -7.25
C MET A 114 -3.79 1.34 -8.53
N TYR A 115 -2.46 1.46 -8.63
CA TYR A 115 -1.75 2.05 -9.78
C TYR A 115 -1.79 1.20 -11.07
N VAL A 116 -2.39 0.01 -11.02
CA VAL A 116 -2.72 -0.76 -12.25
C VAL A 116 -3.72 0.00 -13.14
N CYS A 117 -4.41 1.01 -12.57
CA CYS A 117 -5.23 1.98 -13.29
C CYS A 117 -4.84 3.40 -12.89
N GLN A 118 -4.93 4.34 -13.85
CA GLN A 118 -4.74 5.76 -13.57
C GLN A 118 -5.89 6.35 -12.74
N PRO A 119 -5.66 7.42 -11.96
CA PRO A 119 -6.72 8.08 -11.20
C PRO A 119 -7.90 8.51 -12.08
N GLY A 120 -9.13 8.20 -11.63
CA GLY A 120 -10.37 8.51 -12.33
C GLY A 120 -10.75 7.52 -13.44
N TYR A 121 -9.91 6.51 -13.74
CA TYR A 121 -10.30 5.42 -14.62
C TYR A 121 -11.17 4.40 -13.86
N VAL A 122 -12.28 4.00 -14.46
CA VAL A 122 -13.17 2.97 -13.93
C VAL A 122 -13.03 1.72 -14.80
N PRO A 123 -12.33 0.66 -14.31
CA PRO A 123 -12.12 -0.55 -15.08
C PRO A 123 -13.45 -1.32 -15.23
N LYS A 124 -13.64 -1.97 -16.38
CA LYS A 124 -14.80 -2.81 -16.68
C LYS A 124 -14.78 -4.13 -15.91
N ASP A 125 -13.58 -4.66 -15.71
CA ASP A 125 -13.31 -5.87 -14.95
C ASP A 125 -11.88 -5.82 -14.37
N PHE A 126 -11.45 -6.88 -13.68
CA PHE A 126 -10.13 -6.93 -13.05
C PHE A 126 -8.96 -7.02 -14.04
N ASN A 127 -9.20 -7.36 -15.29
CA ASN A 127 -8.18 -7.44 -16.34
C ASN A 127 -8.13 -6.19 -17.21
N ASP A 128 -9.03 -5.24 -16.97
CA ASP A 128 -9.03 -3.94 -17.65
C ASP A 128 -8.06 -2.99 -16.96
N PHE A 129 -6.84 -2.97 -17.46
CA PHE A 129 -5.72 -2.19 -16.93
C PHE A 129 -5.51 -0.89 -17.70
N MET A 130 -5.20 0.21 -16.99
CA MET A 130 -4.81 1.49 -17.57
C MET A 130 -3.72 2.15 -16.72
N PRO A 131 -2.50 1.55 -16.63
CA PRO A 131 -1.42 2.13 -15.84
C PRO A 131 -0.93 3.43 -16.47
N HIS A 132 -0.44 4.37 -15.66
CA HIS A 132 0.10 5.66 -16.11
C HIS A 132 1.52 5.91 -15.57
N THR A 133 2.10 4.93 -14.90
CA THR A 133 3.47 4.96 -14.35
C THR A 133 4.15 3.63 -14.62
N ILE A 134 5.48 3.64 -14.73
CA ILE A 134 6.28 2.41 -14.88
C ILE A 134 6.05 1.46 -13.69
N TYR A 135 5.90 2.01 -12.46
CA TYR A 135 5.50 1.23 -11.31
C TYR A 135 4.16 0.53 -11.51
N GLY A 136 3.13 1.27 -11.98
CA GLY A 136 1.82 0.69 -12.27
C GLY A 136 1.90 -0.42 -13.33
N GLU A 137 2.68 -0.21 -14.39
CA GLU A 137 2.94 -1.20 -15.42
C GLU A 137 3.64 -2.44 -14.86
N SER A 138 4.64 -2.27 -13.98
CA SER A 138 5.28 -3.40 -13.30
C SER A 138 4.30 -4.22 -12.46
N LYS A 139 3.30 -3.56 -11.83
CA LYS A 139 2.24 -4.25 -11.07
C LYS A 139 1.24 -4.98 -11.97
N VAL A 140 0.93 -4.43 -13.14
CA VAL A 140 0.15 -5.17 -14.17
C VAL A 140 0.89 -6.43 -14.58
N LEU A 141 2.20 -6.36 -14.83
CA LEU A 141 3.01 -7.53 -15.16
C LEU A 141 3.12 -8.52 -14.00
N THR A 142 3.16 -8.03 -12.74
CA THR A 142 3.06 -8.89 -11.54
C THR A 142 1.78 -9.71 -11.56
N GLU A 143 0.62 -9.07 -11.76
CA GLU A 143 -0.68 -9.76 -11.80
C GLU A 143 -0.77 -10.76 -12.95
N LYS A 144 -0.35 -10.35 -14.16
CA LYS A 144 -0.30 -11.26 -15.31
C LYS A 144 0.57 -12.48 -15.06
N ASN A 145 1.77 -12.30 -14.49
CA ASN A 145 2.65 -13.42 -14.16
C ASN A 145 1.98 -14.40 -13.18
N ILE A 146 1.21 -13.94 -12.20
CA ILE A 146 0.50 -14.80 -11.25
C ILE A 146 -0.63 -15.57 -11.95
N ILE A 147 -1.43 -14.86 -12.76
CA ILE A 147 -2.57 -15.45 -13.49
C ILE A 147 -2.07 -16.48 -14.51
N ASP A 148 -1.05 -16.14 -15.31
CA ASP A 148 -0.48 -17.02 -16.34
C ASP A 148 0.24 -18.23 -15.74
N TRP A 149 0.87 -18.06 -14.55
CA TRP A 149 1.48 -19.18 -13.81
C TRP A 149 0.45 -20.18 -13.34
N ASN A 150 -0.73 -19.70 -12.99
CA ASN A 150 -1.87 -20.50 -12.52
C ASN A 150 -1.51 -21.48 -11.39
N PRO A 151 -1.06 -20.98 -10.21
CA PRO A 151 -0.63 -21.83 -9.10
C PRO A 151 -1.74 -22.79 -8.64
N LYS A 152 -1.36 -23.97 -8.14
CA LYS A 152 -2.32 -24.98 -7.64
C LYS A 152 -2.82 -24.72 -6.21
N TYR A 153 -2.09 -23.93 -5.44
CA TYR A 153 -2.53 -23.47 -4.10
C TYR A 153 -3.54 -22.33 -4.23
N THR A 154 -4.33 -22.10 -3.20
CA THR A 154 -5.25 -20.94 -3.16
C THR A 154 -4.46 -19.63 -3.22
N TRP A 155 -4.81 -18.77 -4.16
CA TRP A 155 -4.18 -17.45 -4.26
C TRP A 155 -5.19 -16.33 -4.47
N THR A 156 -4.83 -15.16 -3.95
CA THR A 156 -5.62 -13.93 -4.03
C THR A 156 -4.70 -12.77 -4.34
N ILE A 157 -5.09 -11.91 -5.28
CA ILE A 157 -4.43 -10.62 -5.52
C ILE A 157 -5.19 -9.54 -4.75
N VAL A 158 -4.45 -8.70 -4.03
CA VAL A 158 -5.02 -7.51 -3.38
C VAL A 158 -4.42 -6.26 -4.00
N ARG A 159 -5.27 -5.25 -4.25
CA ARG A 159 -4.89 -3.93 -4.76
C ARG A 159 -5.10 -2.90 -3.65
N PRO A 160 -4.06 -2.64 -2.81
CA PRO A 160 -4.16 -1.59 -1.80
C PRO A 160 -4.49 -0.25 -2.43
N THR A 161 -5.39 0.50 -1.82
CA THR A 161 -5.64 1.90 -2.14
C THR A 161 -4.55 2.78 -1.52
N SER A 162 -4.78 4.06 -1.26
CA SER A 162 -3.83 4.90 -0.53
C SER A 162 -3.86 4.54 0.96
N ILE A 163 -3.03 3.57 1.36
CA ILE A 163 -2.96 3.12 2.76
C ILE A 163 -2.13 4.10 3.59
N TRP A 164 -2.56 4.35 4.83
CA TRP A 164 -1.94 5.27 5.77
C TRP A 164 -2.02 4.74 7.22
N GLY A 165 -1.15 5.25 8.09
CA GLY A 165 -1.10 4.84 9.49
C GLY A 165 0.31 4.83 10.08
N PRO A 166 0.52 4.34 11.31
CA PRO A 166 1.83 4.19 11.94
C PRO A 166 2.84 3.44 11.06
N TYR A 167 4.12 3.77 11.17
CA TYR A 167 5.25 3.24 10.39
C TYR A 167 5.30 3.61 8.91
N PHE A 168 4.37 4.46 8.39
CA PHE A 168 4.46 4.92 7.01
C PHE A 168 5.62 5.92 6.82
N ASP A 169 6.28 5.84 5.66
CA ASP A 169 7.42 6.67 5.29
C ASP A 169 7.05 7.72 4.24
N GLU A 170 8.00 8.58 3.91
CA GLU A 170 7.90 9.43 2.73
C GLU A 170 7.81 8.59 1.45
N PRO A 171 6.97 9.00 0.49
CA PRO A 171 6.19 10.26 0.47
C PRO A 171 4.82 10.20 1.16
N TYR A 172 4.41 9.05 1.71
CA TYR A 172 3.05 8.81 2.22
C TYR A 172 2.72 9.66 3.47
N ASN A 173 3.69 9.84 4.37
CA ASN A 173 3.50 10.63 5.59
C ASN A 173 3.63 12.14 5.37
N LEU A 174 4.02 12.59 4.16
CA LEU A 174 4.27 13.99 3.87
C LEU A 174 3.02 14.87 4.06
N PHE A 175 1.84 14.33 3.74
CA PHE A 175 0.58 15.04 3.95
C PHE A 175 0.37 15.37 5.44
N PHE A 176 0.51 14.41 6.32
CA PHE A 176 0.44 14.61 7.77
C PHE A 176 1.48 15.61 8.25
N LYS A 177 2.75 15.48 7.82
CA LYS A 177 3.84 16.42 8.17
C LYS A 177 3.50 17.84 7.77
N ILE A 178 2.95 18.08 6.56
CA ILE A 178 2.58 19.41 6.08
C ILE A 178 1.44 20.00 6.91
N VAL A 179 0.40 19.19 7.21
CA VAL A 179 -0.72 19.65 8.05
C VAL A 179 -0.24 19.98 9.47
N LEU A 180 0.49 19.06 10.11
CA LEU A 180 0.96 19.22 11.49
C LEU A 180 1.99 20.33 11.64
N SER A 181 2.73 20.70 10.58
CA SER A 181 3.62 21.88 10.56
C SER A 181 2.90 23.21 10.30
N GLY A 182 1.56 23.21 10.16
CA GLY A 182 0.77 24.41 9.87
C GLY A 182 0.98 25.00 8.46
N LYS A 183 1.59 24.21 7.54
CA LYS A 183 1.91 24.65 6.16
C LYS A 183 0.91 24.17 5.13
N TYR A 184 -0.19 23.54 5.56
CA TYR A 184 -1.26 23.11 4.68
C TYR A 184 -2.30 24.23 4.50
N PHE A 185 -2.84 24.34 3.29
CA PHE A 185 -3.90 25.28 2.93
C PHE A 185 -4.99 24.55 2.17
N HIS A 186 -6.25 24.91 2.43
CA HIS A 186 -7.36 24.46 1.60
C HIS A 186 -7.35 25.16 0.23
N MET A 187 -7.75 24.44 -0.81
CA MET A 187 -7.78 24.93 -2.19
C MET A 187 -9.19 25.43 -2.58
N GLY A 188 -9.67 26.47 -1.93
CA GLY A 188 -11.01 27.00 -2.15
C GLY A 188 -12.09 25.95 -1.86
N SER A 189 -13.16 25.93 -2.66
CA SER A 189 -14.27 24.96 -2.56
C SER A 189 -14.04 23.66 -3.32
N LYS A 190 -12.87 23.47 -3.94
CA LYS A 190 -12.54 22.27 -4.70
C LYS A 190 -12.34 21.08 -3.77
N ALA A 191 -13.42 20.34 -3.51
CA ALA A 191 -13.38 19.09 -2.76
C ALA A 191 -13.16 17.91 -3.72
N CYS A 192 -12.16 17.09 -3.42
CA CYS A 192 -11.87 15.86 -4.14
C CYS A 192 -12.03 14.69 -3.15
N LYS A 193 -12.85 13.72 -3.50
CA LYS A 193 -13.04 12.50 -2.69
C LYS A 193 -12.19 11.37 -3.25
N LYS A 194 -11.58 10.61 -2.34
CA LYS A 194 -10.80 9.42 -2.69
C LYS A 194 -11.07 8.28 -1.72
N THR A 195 -10.89 7.07 -2.20
CA THR A 195 -10.78 5.90 -1.35
C THR A 195 -9.36 5.83 -0.77
N TYR A 196 -9.27 5.93 0.53
CA TYR A 196 -8.04 5.70 1.31
C TYR A 196 -8.23 4.41 2.12
N GLY A 197 -7.21 3.99 2.87
CA GLY A 197 -7.34 2.86 3.79
C GLY A 197 -6.47 3.06 5.03
N TYR A 198 -7.07 2.97 6.22
CA TYR A 198 -6.30 2.92 7.44
C TYR A 198 -5.65 1.55 7.59
N ILE A 199 -4.43 1.51 8.08
CA ILE A 199 -3.60 0.29 8.10
C ILE A 199 -4.24 -0.88 8.85
N ASP A 200 -4.88 -0.65 10.00
CA ASP A 200 -5.50 -1.74 10.75
C ASP A 200 -6.76 -2.27 10.04
N ASN A 201 -7.48 -1.41 9.31
CA ASN A 201 -8.60 -1.83 8.46
C ASN A 201 -8.10 -2.70 7.28
N PHE A 202 -6.99 -2.30 6.67
CA PHE A 202 -6.33 -3.09 5.63
C PHE A 202 -5.90 -4.46 6.15
N ILE A 203 -5.26 -4.52 7.34
CA ILE A 203 -4.84 -5.77 7.96
C ILE A 203 -6.04 -6.66 8.26
N TYR A 204 -7.11 -6.10 8.82
CA TYR A 204 -8.35 -6.83 9.07
C TYR A 204 -8.95 -7.42 7.78
N GLN A 205 -8.92 -6.68 6.66
CA GLN A 205 -9.35 -7.19 5.37
C GLN A 205 -8.44 -8.33 4.87
N VAL A 206 -7.13 -8.23 5.06
CA VAL A 206 -6.18 -9.32 4.75
C VAL A 206 -6.45 -10.57 5.60
N GLU A 207 -6.68 -10.41 6.90
CA GLU A 207 -7.03 -11.50 7.79
C GLU A 207 -8.36 -12.16 7.39
N SER A 208 -9.36 -11.35 7.00
CA SER A 208 -10.64 -11.86 6.51
C SER A 208 -10.48 -12.70 5.25
N ILE A 209 -9.59 -12.31 4.32
CA ILE A 209 -9.25 -13.12 3.15
C ILE A 209 -8.56 -14.42 3.57
N ILE A 210 -7.60 -14.38 4.50
CA ILE A 210 -6.87 -15.57 4.97
C ILE A 210 -7.81 -16.59 5.62
N THR A 211 -8.76 -16.13 6.42
CA THR A 211 -9.68 -16.98 7.18
C THR A 211 -10.92 -17.44 6.39
N SER A 212 -11.23 -16.79 5.27
CA SER A 212 -12.37 -17.13 4.42
C SER A 212 -12.23 -18.49 3.75
N ASN A 213 -13.34 -19.10 3.41
CA ASN A 213 -13.38 -20.31 2.60
C ASN A 213 -12.70 -20.10 1.23
N LYS A 214 -12.06 -21.14 0.72
CA LYS A 214 -11.34 -21.10 -0.57
C LYS A 214 -12.21 -20.52 -1.69
N ASP A 215 -13.42 -20.98 -1.86
CA ASP A 215 -14.32 -20.61 -2.97
C ASP A 215 -14.65 -19.11 -3.04
N LEU A 216 -14.50 -18.40 -1.92
CA LEU A 216 -14.76 -16.97 -1.83
C LEU A 216 -13.56 -16.12 -2.23
N VAL A 217 -12.34 -16.70 -2.20
CA VAL A 217 -11.09 -15.91 -2.31
C VAL A 217 -10.10 -16.44 -3.34
N ASP A 218 -10.27 -17.69 -3.80
CA ASP A 218 -9.36 -18.31 -4.77
C ASP A 218 -9.51 -17.67 -6.15
N HIS A 219 -8.38 -17.34 -6.78
CA HIS A 219 -8.36 -16.67 -8.09
C HIS A 219 -9.11 -15.30 -8.11
N LYS A 220 -9.23 -14.64 -6.95
CA LYS A 220 -9.93 -13.34 -6.84
C LYS A 220 -8.97 -12.19 -6.74
N VAL A 221 -9.47 -11.02 -7.16
CA VAL A 221 -8.79 -9.73 -7.02
C VAL A 221 -9.66 -8.82 -6.18
N PHE A 222 -9.11 -8.21 -5.13
CA PHE A 222 -9.83 -7.28 -4.27
C PHE A 222 -9.10 -5.95 -4.17
N TYR A 223 -9.81 -4.84 -4.32
CA TYR A 223 -9.33 -3.57 -3.80
C TYR A 223 -9.50 -3.53 -2.29
N LEU A 224 -8.49 -3.05 -1.55
CA LEU A 224 -8.53 -2.94 -0.09
C LEU A 224 -8.41 -1.47 0.35
N GLY A 225 -9.28 -1.07 1.28
CA GLY A 225 -9.33 0.29 1.80
C GLY A 225 -10.56 0.52 2.67
N ASP A 226 -10.75 1.75 3.12
CA ASP A 226 -11.91 2.16 3.90
C ASP A 226 -13.14 2.29 2.97
N TYR A 227 -14.32 1.87 3.45
CA TYR A 227 -15.53 1.79 2.60
C TYR A 227 -16.11 3.14 2.25
N GLU A 228 -15.90 4.14 3.10
CA GLU A 228 -16.43 5.48 2.88
C GLU A 228 -15.33 6.40 2.30
N PRO A 229 -15.43 6.81 1.02
CA PRO A 229 -14.50 7.78 0.46
C PRO A 229 -14.63 9.14 1.16
N TYR A 230 -13.51 9.80 1.41
CA TYR A 230 -13.50 11.10 2.06
C TYR A 230 -12.63 12.12 1.33
N THR A 231 -12.85 13.40 1.65
CA THR A 231 -12.10 14.50 1.05
C THR A 231 -10.78 14.70 1.78
N ILE A 232 -9.75 15.09 1.04
CA ILE A 232 -8.48 15.50 1.65
C ILE A 232 -8.65 16.72 2.57
N THR A 233 -9.64 17.58 2.26
CA THR A 233 -10.00 18.76 3.06
C THR A 233 -10.50 18.35 4.44
N SER A 234 -11.55 17.50 4.51
CA SER A 234 -12.09 17.05 5.79
C SER A 234 -11.09 16.25 6.61
N TRP A 235 -10.18 15.53 5.95
CA TRP A 235 -9.13 14.79 6.63
C TRP A 235 -8.03 15.72 7.15
N ALA A 236 -7.66 16.76 6.39
CA ALA A 236 -6.73 17.80 6.87
C ALA A 236 -7.28 18.51 8.13
N ASP A 237 -8.58 18.85 8.13
CA ASP A 237 -9.22 19.47 9.29
C ASP A 237 -9.17 18.56 10.52
N GLU A 238 -9.40 17.26 10.33
CA GLU A 238 -9.34 16.25 11.38
C GLU A 238 -7.91 16.12 11.95
N ILE A 239 -6.88 16.04 11.07
CA ILE A 239 -5.47 16.00 11.50
C ILE A 239 -5.10 17.28 12.25
N ALA A 240 -5.43 18.45 11.70
CA ALA A 240 -5.14 19.76 12.30
C ALA A 240 -5.83 19.91 13.66
N GLY A 241 -7.08 19.42 13.77
CA GLY A 241 -7.85 19.44 15.02
C GLY A 241 -7.18 18.71 16.17
N THR A 242 -6.38 17.65 15.90
CA THR A 242 -5.63 16.93 16.96
C THR A 242 -4.61 17.79 17.70
N LYS A 243 -4.16 18.89 17.09
CA LYS A 243 -3.14 19.84 17.60
C LYS A 243 -3.62 21.28 17.64
N ASN A 244 -4.93 21.54 17.47
CA ASN A 244 -5.52 22.89 17.43
C ASN A 244 -4.90 23.80 16.36
N ILE A 245 -4.46 23.24 15.23
CA ILE A 245 -3.87 23.99 14.12
C ILE A 245 -5.01 24.55 13.26
N LYS A 246 -4.95 25.85 12.96
CA LYS A 246 -5.92 26.51 12.05
C LYS A 246 -5.44 26.39 10.60
N ILE A 247 -6.27 25.80 9.74
CA ILE A 247 -6.02 25.73 8.29
C ILE A 247 -6.67 26.95 7.61
N HIS A 248 -5.89 27.66 6.79
CA HIS A 248 -6.38 28.79 6.01
C HIS A 248 -6.83 28.33 4.61
N ASN A 249 -7.81 29.04 4.06
CA ASN A 249 -8.32 28.79 2.72
C ASN A 249 -7.67 29.75 1.71
N ILE A 250 -7.10 29.21 0.64
CA ILE A 250 -6.50 29.97 -0.46
C ILE A 250 -7.32 29.73 -1.72
N PRO A 251 -7.66 30.75 -2.52
CA PRO A 251 -8.38 30.56 -3.77
C PRO A 251 -7.70 29.57 -4.71
N TYR A 252 -8.47 28.69 -5.36
CA TYR A 252 -7.95 27.68 -6.26
C TYR A 252 -7.07 28.24 -7.40
N SER A 253 -7.39 29.46 -7.88
CA SER A 253 -6.62 30.16 -8.90
C SER A 253 -5.14 30.36 -8.53
N VAL A 254 -4.86 30.57 -7.25
CA VAL A 254 -3.47 30.71 -6.76
C VAL A 254 -2.69 29.42 -6.96
N PHE A 255 -3.33 28.25 -6.71
CA PHE A 255 -2.69 26.94 -6.94
C PHE A 255 -2.48 26.66 -8.43
N VAL A 256 -3.41 27.12 -9.31
CA VAL A 256 -3.24 27.01 -10.77
C VAL A 256 -2.02 27.83 -11.24
N ILE A 257 -1.88 29.06 -10.75
CA ILE A 257 -0.73 29.91 -11.07
C ILE A 257 0.56 29.28 -10.53
N ALA A 258 0.57 28.81 -9.27
CA ALA A 258 1.73 28.13 -8.69
C ALA A 258 2.11 26.87 -9.45
N ALA A 259 1.12 26.09 -9.93
CA ALA A 259 1.35 24.90 -10.73
C ALA A 259 2.00 25.22 -12.08
N PHE A 260 1.55 26.27 -12.76
CA PHE A 260 2.16 26.76 -14.00
C PHE A 260 3.64 27.15 -13.79
N PHE A 261 3.92 27.96 -12.75
CA PHE A 261 5.32 28.28 -12.41
C PHE A 261 6.15 27.05 -12.07
N GLY A 262 5.57 26.08 -11.34
CA GLY A 262 6.24 24.83 -11.05
C GLY A 262 6.60 24.01 -12.29
N ASP A 263 5.74 23.99 -13.30
CA ASP A 263 6.04 23.34 -14.58
C ASP A 263 7.15 24.08 -15.35
N CYS A 264 7.16 25.40 -15.34
CA CYS A 264 8.25 26.20 -15.92
C CYS A 264 9.60 25.93 -15.20
N LEU A 265 9.60 25.90 -13.88
CA LEU A 265 10.80 25.61 -13.08
C LEU A 265 11.33 24.20 -13.30
N LYS A 266 10.44 23.24 -13.56
CA LYS A 266 10.83 21.87 -13.89
C LYS A 266 11.64 21.78 -15.19
N LEU A 267 11.37 22.65 -16.18
CA LEU A 267 12.15 22.72 -17.44
C LEU A 267 13.62 23.09 -17.17
N VAL A 268 13.88 23.92 -16.15
CA VAL A 268 15.24 24.32 -15.73
C VAL A 268 15.76 23.46 -14.56
N ARG A 269 15.12 22.29 -14.32
CA ARG A 269 15.49 21.31 -13.29
C ARG A 269 15.40 21.80 -11.83
N ILE A 270 14.66 22.88 -11.58
CA ILE A 270 14.40 23.38 -10.23
C ILE A 270 13.17 22.63 -9.66
N LYS A 271 13.33 22.03 -8.47
CA LYS A 271 12.23 21.34 -7.78
C LYS A 271 11.29 22.38 -7.14
N PHE A 272 10.03 22.36 -7.54
CA PHE A 272 8.98 23.17 -6.95
C PHE A 272 7.84 22.27 -6.45
N PRO A 273 7.27 22.53 -5.27
CA PRO A 273 6.32 21.62 -4.62
C PRO A 273 4.97 21.50 -5.34
N MET A 274 4.57 22.48 -6.15
CA MET A 274 3.31 22.47 -6.90
C MET A 274 3.57 22.43 -8.41
N THR A 275 2.99 21.41 -9.09
CA THR A 275 3.02 21.27 -10.56
C THR A 275 1.60 20.95 -11.04
N SER A 276 1.32 21.15 -12.34
CA SER A 276 0.00 20.83 -12.92
C SER A 276 -0.36 19.35 -12.72
N PHE A 277 0.60 18.45 -12.84
CA PHE A 277 0.41 17.03 -12.56
C PHE A 277 -0.04 16.80 -11.10
N ARG A 278 0.66 17.42 -10.14
CA ARG A 278 0.31 17.29 -8.72
C ARG A 278 -1.04 17.92 -8.40
N LEU A 279 -1.33 19.11 -8.94
CA LEU A 279 -2.62 19.78 -8.77
C LEU A 279 -3.76 18.93 -9.34
N LYS A 280 -3.60 18.38 -10.54
CA LYS A 280 -4.57 17.46 -11.15
C LYS A 280 -4.83 16.24 -10.24
N ASN A 281 -3.77 15.60 -9.74
CA ASN A 281 -3.91 14.47 -8.83
C ASN A 281 -4.63 14.85 -7.52
N MET A 282 -4.39 16.04 -6.99
CA MET A 282 -5.03 16.51 -5.76
C MET A 282 -6.51 16.87 -5.95
N THR A 283 -6.96 17.12 -7.18
CA THR A 283 -8.33 17.54 -7.51
C THR A 283 -9.14 16.52 -8.31
N THR A 284 -8.57 15.35 -8.62
CA THR A 284 -9.26 14.24 -9.30
C THR A 284 -9.81 13.25 -8.29
N ASN A 285 -11.11 12.98 -8.39
CA ASN A 285 -11.74 11.92 -7.61
C ASN A 285 -11.13 10.56 -8.00
N ASN A 286 -10.99 9.68 -7.01
CA ASN A 286 -10.47 8.34 -7.24
C ASN A 286 -11.18 7.35 -6.32
N PHE A 287 -12.13 6.62 -6.87
CA PHE A 287 -12.95 5.64 -6.16
C PHE A 287 -12.63 4.24 -6.64
N PHE A 288 -12.72 3.31 -5.72
CA PHE A 288 -12.58 1.88 -6.01
C PHE A 288 -13.81 1.13 -5.50
N ASP A 289 -14.23 0.11 -6.23
CA ASP A 289 -15.28 -0.79 -5.78
C ASP A 289 -14.72 -1.74 -4.71
N LEU A 290 -15.23 -1.59 -3.49
CA LEU A 290 -14.88 -2.40 -2.33
C LEU A 290 -16.01 -3.35 -1.93
N SER A 291 -17.03 -3.52 -2.78
CA SER A 291 -18.21 -4.33 -2.47
C SER A 291 -17.88 -5.79 -2.17
N GLU A 292 -16.94 -6.37 -2.91
CA GLU A 292 -16.56 -7.78 -2.74
C GLU A 292 -15.80 -8.00 -1.42
N ILE A 293 -14.84 -7.13 -1.08
CA ILE A 293 -14.14 -7.27 0.21
C ILE A 293 -15.08 -6.95 1.39
N LYS A 294 -16.04 -6.06 1.22
CA LYS A 294 -17.05 -5.75 2.25
C LYS A 294 -17.93 -6.94 2.61
N LYS A 295 -18.12 -7.90 1.69
CA LYS A 295 -18.83 -9.15 1.99
C LYS A 295 -18.05 -10.04 2.96
N LEU A 296 -16.70 -10.03 2.87
CA LEU A 296 -15.80 -10.81 3.73
C LEU A 296 -15.49 -10.09 5.04
N ALA A 297 -15.44 -8.76 5.01
CA ALA A 297 -15.04 -7.90 6.11
C ALA A 297 -16.08 -6.76 6.31
N PRO A 298 -17.33 -7.04 6.71
CA PRO A 298 -18.44 -6.08 6.65
C PRO A 298 -18.25 -4.87 7.57
N HIS A 299 -17.53 -5.01 8.66
CA HIS A 299 -17.35 -3.97 9.67
C HIS A 299 -15.86 -3.72 9.91
N LEU A 300 -15.37 -2.56 9.46
CA LEU A 300 -13.98 -2.17 9.70
C LEU A 300 -13.78 -1.82 11.18
N PRO A 301 -12.68 -2.30 11.80
CA PRO A 301 -12.46 -2.15 13.24
C PRO A 301 -12.16 -0.73 13.69
N VAL A 302 -11.63 0.13 12.80
CA VAL A 302 -11.14 1.45 13.16
C VAL A 302 -11.80 2.53 12.30
N SER A 303 -12.46 3.50 12.95
CA SER A 303 -12.96 4.70 12.26
C SER A 303 -11.80 5.62 11.85
N ARG A 304 -12.01 6.43 10.80
CA ARG A 304 -11.01 7.39 10.32
C ARG A 304 -10.49 8.29 11.44
N ASN A 305 -11.38 8.81 12.29
CA ASN A 305 -11.01 9.69 13.40
C ASN A 305 -10.06 8.99 14.40
N ILE A 306 -10.36 7.76 14.80
CA ILE A 306 -9.50 6.97 15.68
C ILE A 306 -8.15 6.72 15.00
N GLY A 307 -8.14 6.28 13.75
CA GLY A 307 -6.92 6.04 12.99
C GLY A 307 -6.08 7.31 12.81
N THR A 308 -6.73 8.46 12.56
CA THR A 308 -6.04 9.76 12.45
C THR A 308 -5.33 10.10 13.77
N LYS A 309 -6.02 9.96 14.90
CA LYS A 309 -5.42 10.22 16.21
C LYS A 309 -4.24 9.28 16.48
N GLN A 310 -4.41 7.98 16.29
CA GLN A 310 -3.34 6.98 16.48
C GLN A 310 -2.11 7.28 15.61
N THR A 311 -2.35 7.71 14.36
CA THR A 311 -1.27 8.06 13.43
C THR A 311 -0.53 9.32 13.89
N VAL A 312 -1.27 10.36 14.32
CA VAL A 312 -0.66 11.61 14.82
C VAL A 312 0.12 11.33 16.10
N ASP A 313 -0.44 10.57 17.04
CA ASP A 313 0.25 10.22 18.29
C ASP A 313 1.55 9.45 18.01
N TRP A 314 1.50 8.48 17.07
CA TRP A 314 2.69 7.77 16.63
C TRP A 314 3.72 8.70 15.97
N MET A 315 3.28 9.63 15.10
CA MET A 315 4.19 10.58 14.45
C MET A 315 4.87 11.51 15.46
N VAL A 316 4.14 12.00 16.45
CA VAL A 316 4.72 12.85 17.52
C VAL A 316 5.75 12.09 18.34
N ALA A 317 5.51 10.80 18.61
CA ALA A 317 6.45 9.97 19.35
C ALA A 317 7.73 9.61 18.56
N ASN A 318 7.67 9.61 17.23
CA ASN A 318 8.77 9.12 16.37
C ASN A 318 9.43 10.20 15.50
N TYR A 319 8.83 11.37 15.37
CA TYR A 319 9.37 12.52 14.62
C TYR A 319 9.35 13.77 15.49
N SER A 320 10.29 14.67 15.27
CA SER A 320 10.28 16.01 15.89
C SER A 320 9.24 16.89 15.17
N ILE A 321 7.95 16.73 15.54
CA ILE A 321 6.82 17.46 14.95
C ILE A 321 6.13 18.28 16.05
#